data_73646d34cc5b313d9dc285e3c76383d0
#
_entry.id   73646d34cc5b313d9dc285e3c76383d0
#
_cell.length_a   1.000
_cell.length_b   1.000
_cell.length_c   1.000
_cell.angle_alpha   90.00
_cell.angle_beta   90.00
_cell.angle_gamma   90.00
#
_symmetry.space_group_name_H-M   'P 1'
#
loop_
_entity.id
_entity.type
_entity.pdbx_description
1 polymer ?
#
loop_
_entity_poly.entity_id
_entity_poly.type
_entity_poly.pdbx_seq_one_letter_code
_entity_poly.pdbx_strand_id
1 'polypeptide(L)'
;MTKIRTRFAPSPTGRMHVGNLRTALYAYLITKHEGGDFILRIEDTDQERYVEGAVDIIYRTLAKTGLLHDEGPDKDKGFGPYVQSERQAQGIYLKYAQQLVEQGDAYYCFCKKEELEGMKRVVAGKEISIYDKRCLKLSKEEVQRRLDAGEPHVIRFNMPTEGTTTFHDVIYGDITVNNEELEDLILIKSDGYPTYNCANVIDDHLMEITHVVRGNEYLSSAPKYNRIYEAFGWDIPVYVHCPLITDETHQKLSKRCGHSSYEDLLDQGFVSEAIINYVALLGWSPSDNREIFTLDELVQVFDYHHINKSPAVFDIAKLRWMNGEYIKKMDADEFYERALPYMKEVLKKDYNFKKIAGMVQTRIETFPDIPALIDFFEEVPEYDSAMYCHKKMKTNEETSLTVLKEVLPVLEEQEDYTNDPLFETLSAFVKEHGYKNGYVMWPLRTAVSGKQMTPAGATEIMEIIGKDETIKRVKAAIEKLSK
;
A
#
# COMPACT_ATOMS: atom_id res chain seq x y z
N MET A 1 19.80 18.69 -20.66
CA MET A 1 19.06 18.64 -19.38
C MET A 1 19.72 17.58 -18.52
N THR A 2 19.92 17.84 -17.24
CA THR A 2 20.46 16.85 -16.30
C THR A 2 19.44 15.71 -16.19
N LYS A 3 19.89 14.46 -16.22
CA LYS A 3 19.03 13.29 -16.08
C LYS A 3 18.31 13.31 -14.74
N ILE A 4 17.00 13.06 -14.72
CA ILE A 4 16.22 12.97 -13.47
C ILE A 4 16.70 11.78 -12.65
N ARG A 5 17.00 12.03 -11.38
CA ARG A 5 17.41 11.00 -10.42
C ARG A 5 16.59 11.15 -9.14
N THR A 6 15.86 10.13 -8.81
CA THR A 6 15.10 10.04 -7.55
C THR A 6 15.59 8.86 -6.72
N ARG A 7 15.20 8.81 -5.47
CA ARG A 7 15.51 7.68 -4.60
C ARG A 7 14.32 7.24 -3.77
N PHE A 8 14.22 5.95 -3.57
CA PHE A 8 13.54 5.35 -2.44
C PHE A 8 14.57 5.03 -1.38
N ALA A 9 14.42 5.60 -0.19
CA ALA A 9 15.42 5.54 0.87
C ALA A 9 14.79 5.03 2.18
N PRO A 10 14.38 3.75 2.23
CA PRO A 10 13.70 3.18 3.38
C PRO A 10 14.67 2.85 4.51
N SER A 11 14.24 3.08 5.76
CA SER A 11 14.86 2.46 6.93
C SER A 11 14.34 1.02 7.06
N PRO A 12 15.20 0.03 7.35
CA PRO A 12 14.83 -1.39 7.44
C PRO A 12 14.15 -1.72 8.78
N THR A 13 12.86 -1.31 8.90
CA THR A 13 12.07 -1.40 10.15
C THR A 13 10.92 -2.41 10.07
N GLY A 14 10.88 -3.30 9.06
CA GLY A 14 9.89 -4.35 8.88
C GLY A 14 8.98 -4.15 7.67
N ARG A 15 7.67 -4.46 7.81
CA ARG A 15 6.68 -4.41 6.72
C ARG A 15 6.58 -3.01 6.10
N MET A 16 6.36 -2.97 4.78
CA MET A 16 6.30 -1.71 4.02
C MET A 16 4.97 -0.99 4.24
N HIS A 17 4.99 0.11 5.00
CA HIS A 17 3.81 0.95 5.19
C HIS A 17 3.33 1.55 3.87
N VAL A 18 2.00 1.64 3.67
CA VAL A 18 1.37 2.18 2.44
C VAL A 18 1.91 3.58 2.09
N GLY A 19 2.19 4.43 3.10
CA GLY A 19 2.80 5.75 2.88
C GLY A 19 4.20 5.66 2.27
N ASN A 20 5.03 4.72 2.72
CA ASN A 20 6.37 4.48 2.15
C ASN A 20 6.27 3.91 0.75
N LEU A 21 5.33 2.98 0.52
CA LEU A 21 5.07 2.43 -0.82
C LEU A 21 4.64 3.53 -1.79
N ARG A 22 3.76 4.46 -1.37
CA ARG A 22 3.38 5.61 -2.18
C ARG A 22 4.57 6.50 -2.52
N THR A 23 5.43 6.78 -1.55
CA THR A 23 6.64 7.57 -1.78
C THR A 23 7.56 6.89 -2.78
N ALA A 24 7.76 5.57 -2.66
CA ALA A 24 8.53 4.77 -3.62
C ALA A 24 7.90 4.81 -5.02
N LEU A 25 6.58 4.62 -5.10
CA LEU A 25 5.84 4.65 -6.35
C LEU A 25 5.94 6.01 -7.05
N TYR A 26 5.72 7.12 -6.33
CA TYR A 26 5.80 8.45 -6.93
C TYR A 26 7.23 8.78 -7.39
N ALA A 27 8.25 8.42 -6.60
CA ALA A 27 9.63 8.59 -7.01
C ALA A 27 9.94 7.77 -8.28
N TYR A 28 9.45 6.53 -8.35
CA TYR A 28 9.56 5.68 -9.53
C TYR A 28 8.86 6.28 -10.75
N LEU A 29 7.59 6.72 -10.60
CA LEU A 29 6.78 7.27 -11.69
C LEU A 29 7.40 8.55 -12.27
N ILE A 30 7.85 9.48 -11.42
CA ILE A 30 8.57 10.70 -11.84
C ILE A 30 9.79 10.33 -12.67
N THR A 31 10.60 9.40 -12.14
CA THR A 31 11.84 9.01 -12.80
C THR A 31 11.61 8.33 -14.14
N LYS A 32 10.68 7.36 -14.18
CA LYS A 32 10.42 6.58 -15.40
C LYS A 32 9.71 7.40 -16.47
N HIS A 33 8.85 8.33 -16.10
CA HIS A 33 8.22 9.26 -17.01
C HIS A 33 9.26 10.10 -17.76
N GLU A 34 10.28 10.56 -17.08
CA GLU A 34 11.35 11.43 -17.61
C GLU A 34 12.58 10.65 -18.14
N GLY A 35 12.53 9.32 -18.15
CA GLY A 35 13.65 8.48 -18.61
C GLY A 35 14.88 8.53 -17.71
N GLY A 36 14.68 8.75 -16.42
CA GLY A 36 15.70 8.90 -15.39
C GLY A 36 16.19 7.61 -14.74
N ASP A 37 16.91 7.73 -13.60
CA ASP A 37 17.33 6.62 -12.75
C ASP A 37 16.62 6.64 -11.39
N PHE A 38 16.01 5.52 -11.01
CA PHE A 38 15.39 5.28 -9.71
C PHE A 38 16.36 4.51 -8.82
N ILE A 39 16.76 5.10 -7.69
CA ILE A 39 17.80 4.60 -6.80
C ILE A 39 17.17 3.96 -5.55
N LEU A 40 17.67 2.81 -5.13
CA LEU A 40 17.41 2.23 -3.82
C LEU A 40 18.58 2.54 -2.89
N ARG A 41 18.32 3.26 -1.79
CA ARG A 41 19.28 3.50 -0.70
C ARG A 41 18.73 2.97 0.61
N ILE A 42 19.51 2.17 1.34
CA ILE A 42 19.13 1.64 2.66
C ILE A 42 19.63 2.60 3.74
N GLU A 43 18.68 3.15 4.52
CA GLU A 43 18.97 4.09 5.61
C GLU A 43 18.89 3.37 6.96
N ASP A 44 20.00 2.77 7.36
CA ASP A 44 20.17 1.93 8.54
C ASP A 44 21.03 2.56 9.65
N THR A 45 21.17 3.88 9.66
CA THR A 45 21.95 4.60 10.69
C THR A 45 21.33 4.56 12.09
N ASP A 46 20.05 4.23 12.21
CA ASP A 46 19.36 3.98 13.47
C ASP A 46 19.36 2.47 13.77
N GLN A 47 20.46 2.03 14.39
CA GLN A 47 20.69 0.62 14.72
C GLN A 47 19.70 0.04 15.75
N GLU A 48 19.10 0.89 16.60
CA GLU A 48 18.10 0.44 17.59
C GLU A 48 16.78 0.02 16.94
N ARG A 49 16.48 0.56 15.75
CA ARG A 49 15.26 0.29 15.00
C ARG A 49 15.45 -0.72 13.86
N TYR A 50 16.68 -1.20 13.68
CA TYR A 50 16.96 -2.21 12.67
C TYR A 50 16.23 -3.52 12.97
N VAL A 51 15.58 -4.08 11.96
CA VAL A 51 14.89 -5.39 12.03
C VAL A 51 15.54 -6.34 11.05
N GLU A 52 16.01 -7.47 11.55
CA GLU A 52 16.61 -8.52 10.71
C GLU A 52 15.62 -9.00 9.64
N GLY A 53 16.10 -9.17 8.41
CA GLY A 53 15.24 -9.54 7.26
C GLY A 53 14.41 -8.41 6.65
N ALA A 54 14.40 -7.20 7.23
CA ALA A 54 13.62 -6.08 6.69
C ALA A 54 14.13 -5.63 5.31
N VAL A 55 15.42 -5.74 5.04
CA VAL A 55 15.99 -5.44 3.71
C VAL A 55 15.44 -6.39 2.66
N ASP A 56 15.31 -7.67 2.96
CA ASP A 56 14.73 -8.67 2.04
C ASP A 56 13.24 -8.37 1.78
N ILE A 57 12.53 -7.86 2.77
CA ILE A 57 11.12 -7.42 2.59
C ILE A 57 11.08 -6.26 1.58
N ILE A 58 11.98 -5.28 1.69
CA ILE A 58 12.07 -4.15 0.75
C ILE A 58 12.27 -4.67 -0.68
N TYR A 59 13.27 -5.52 -0.90
CA TYR A 59 13.53 -6.10 -2.22
C TYR A 59 12.36 -6.89 -2.78
N ARG A 60 11.76 -7.76 -1.96
CA ARG A 60 10.59 -8.54 -2.38
C ARG A 60 9.39 -7.66 -2.72
N THR A 61 9.16 -6.60 -1.94
CA THR A 61 8.07 -5.66 -2.21
C THR A 61 8.31 -4.92 -3.52
N LEU A 62 9.50 -4.39 -3.75
CA LEU A 62 9.85 -3.72 -5.01
C LEU A 62 9.70 -4.67 -6.21
N ALA A 63 10.16 -5.91 -6.08
CA ALA A 63 10.01 -6.92 -7.13
C ALA A 63 8.56 -7.26 -7.43
N LYS A 64 7.72 -7.50 -6.40
CA LYS A 64 6.31 -7.84 -6.55
C LYS A 64 5.46 -6.69 -7.09
N THR A 65 5.85 -5.45 -6.79
CA THR A 65 5.14 -4.25 -7.24
C THR A 65 5.62 -3.73 -8.60
N GLY A 66 6.68 -4.31 -9.17
CA GLY A 66 7.30 -3.86 -10.41
C GLY A 66 8.13 -2.58 -10.29
N LEU A 67 8.31 -2.03 -9.07
CA LEU A 67 9.08 -0.81 -8.82
C LEU A 67 10.58 -1.10 -8.81
N LEU A 68 11.11 -1.60 -9.92
CA LEU A 68 12.50 -2.04 -10.03
C LEU A 68 13.44 -0.84 -10.07
N HIS A 69 14.39 -0.81 -9.13
CA HIS A 69 15.43 0.22 -9.10
C HIS A 69 16.48 0.00 -10.21
N ASP A 70 17.05 1.09 -10.68
CA ASP A 70 18.10 1.10 -11.71
C ASP A 70 19.48 0.97 -11.09
N GLU A 71 19.66 1.43 -9.86
CA GLU A 71 20.87 1.30 -9.06
C GLU A 71 20.55 1.18 -7.56
N GLY A 72 21.44 0.55 -6.82
CA GLY A 72 21.27 0.26 -5.41
C GLY A 72 22.36 -0.69 -4.90
N PRO A 73 22.22 -1.26 -3.70
CA PRO A 73 23.24 -2.11 -3.12
C PRO A 73 23.62 -3.34 -3.97
N ASP A 74 22.68 -3.83 -4.78
CA ASP A 74 22.86 -4.97 -5.70
C ASP A 74 23.19 -4.56 -7.14
N LYS A 75 23.16 -3.25 -7.45
CA LYS A 75 23.36 -2.69 -8.80
C LYS A 75 24.16 -1.40 -8.74
N ASP A 76 25.44 -1.48 -8.39
CA ASP A 76 26.30 -0.29 -8.28
C ASP A 76 26.59 0.33 -9.65
N LYS A 77 26.37 1.64 -9.76
CA LYS A 77 26.74 2.47 -10.92
C LYS A 77 27.82 3.50 -10.60
N GLY A 78 28.56 3.32 -9.51
CA GLY A 78 29.67 4.18 -9.13
C GLY A 78 29.32 5.27 -8.11
N PHE A 79 28.10 5.25 -7.55
CA PHE A 79 27.67 6.19 -6.50
C PHE A 79 27.60 5.51 -5.11
N GLY A 80 27.96 4.24 -5.04
CA GLY A 80 27.96 3.45 -3.79
C GLY A 80 28.96 3.90 -2.74
N PRO A 81 28.92 3.28 -1.56
CA PRO A 81 27.90 2.32 -1.11
C PRO A 81 26.49 2.92 -1.02
N TYR A 82 25.45 2.08 -1.22
CA TYR A 82 24.05 2.50 -1.11
C TYR A 82 23.40 2.12 0.24
N VAL A 83 24.22 1.66 1.18
CA VAL A 83 23.84 1.37 2.57
C VAL A 83 24.54 2.38 3.48
N GLN A 84 23.79 3.08 4.31
CA GLN A 84 24.35 4.19 5.10
C GLN A 84 25.39 3.73 6.15
N SER A 85 25.20 2.56 6.76
CA SER A 85 26.21 1.99 7.67
C SER A 85 27.53 1.70 6.98
N GLU A 86 27.55 1.28 5.73
CA GLU A 86 28.75 1.07 4.94
C GLU A 86 29.44 2.40 4.60
N ARG A 87 28.68 3.45 4.28
CA ARG A 87 29.18 4.82 4.07
C ARG A 87 29.78 5.38 5.35
N GLN A 88 29.13 5.11 6.49
CA GLN A 88 29.64 5.47 7.82
C GLN A 88 31.00 4.80 8.08
N ALA A 89 31.12 3.50 7.80
CA ALA A 89 32.38 2.77 7.97
C ALA A 89 33.53 3.32 7.11
N GLN A 90 33.20 3.94 5.96
CA GLN A 90 34.17 4.63 5.10
C GLN A 90 34.49 6.08 5.57
N GLY A 91 33.87 6.55 6.67
CA GLY A 91 34.12 7.89 7.21
C GLY A 91 33.52 9.03 6.38
N ILE A 92 32.65 8.75 5.42
CA ILE A 92 32.11 9.76 4.48
C ILE A 92 31.45 10.90 5.25
N TYR A 93 30.53 10.61 6.16
CA TYR A 93 29.77 11.63 6.86
C TYR A 93 30.63 12.48 7.80
N LEU A 94 31.57 11.85 8.50
CA LEU A 94 32.50 12.57 9.39
C LEU A 94 33.37 13.54 8.61
N LYS A 95 33.87 13.13 7.43
CA LYS A 95 34.67 14.00 6.55
C LYS A 95 33.91 15.28 6.18
N TYR A 96 32.65 15.18 5.75
CA TYR A 96 31.86 16.35 5.39
C TYR A 96 31.46 17.19 6.61
N ALA A 97 31.16 16.56 7.76
CA ALA A 97 30.88 17.31 8.97
C ALA A 97 32.13 18.09 9.46
N GLN A 98 33.32 17.53 9.36
CA GLN A 98 34.58 18.21 9.66
C GLN A 98 34.87 19.37 8.69
N GLN A 99 34.58 19.20 7.40
CA GLN A 99 34.67 20.30 6.42
C GLN A 99 33.79 21.49 6.85
N LEU A 100 32.54 21.25 7.30
CA LEU A 100 31.67 22.33 7.80
C LEU A 100 32.25 22.99 9.06
N VAL A 101 32.92 22.23 9.94
CA VAL A 101 33.60 22.79 11.12
C VAL A 101 34.76 23.70 10.69
N GLU A 102 35.55 23.28 9.71
CA GLU A 102 36.66 24.08 9.18
C GLU A 102 36.18 25.39 8.52
N GLN A 103 35.04 25.35 7.85
CA GLN A 103 34.38 26.51 7.22
C GLN A 103 33.72 27.46 8.25
N GLY A 104 33.42 26.97 9.47
CA GLY A 104 32.70 27.72 10.50
C GLY A 104 31.19 27.55 10.48
N ASP A 105 30.68 26.69 9.59
CA ASP A 105 29.25 26.35 9.45
C ASP A 105 28.81 25.24 10.41
N ALA A 106 29.75 24.58 11.10
CA ALA A 106 29.50 23.62 12.15
C ALA A 106 30.50 23.78 13.31
N TYR A 107 30.22 23.13 14.43
CA TYR A 107 31.06 23.21 15.62
C TYR A 107 30.91 21.97 16.51
N TYR A 108 31.94 21.70 17.35
CA TYR A 108 31.89 20.65 18.35
C TYR A 108 31.09 21.09 19.57
N CYS A 109 30.19 20.24 20.03
CA CYS A 109 29.38 20.48 21.22
C CYS A 109 29.63 19.38 22.25
N PHE A 110 30.06 19.77 23.44
CA PHE A 110 30.44 18.90 24.55
C PHE A 110 29.36 18.84 25.66
N CYS A 111 28.19 19.44 25.42
CA CYS A 111 27.11 19.43 26.40
C CYS A 111 26.55 18.03 26.61
N LYS A 112 26.35 17.68 27.86
CA LYS A 112 25.67 16.43 28.25
C LYS A 112 24.17 16.58 28.07
N LYS A 113 23.48 15.43 27.96
CA LYS A 113 22.02 15.40 27.74
C LYS A 113 21.26 16.14 28.84
N GLU A 114 21.71 15.97 30.08
CA GLU A 114 21.11 16.59 31.25
C GLU A 114 21.21 18.14 31.26
N GLU A 115 22.27 18.68 30.65
CA GLU A 115 22.48 20.12 30.48
C GLU A 115 21.58 20.74 29.41
N LEU A 116 21.08 19.90 28.47
CA LEU A 116 20.19 20.28 27.40
C LEU A 116 18.70 20.19 27.82
N GLU A 117 18.40 19.37 28.81
CA GLU A 117 17.06 19.23 29.39
C GLU A 117 16.65 20.55 30.05
N GLY A 118 15.58 21.15 29.56
CA GLY A 118 15.06 22.43 30.09
C GLY A 118 15.58 23.67 29.39
N MET A 119 16.44 23.56 28.36
CA MET A 119 16.75 24.69 27.50
C MET A 119 15.53 25.02 26.65
N LYS A 120 14.88 26.10 26.99
CA LYS A 120 13.67 26.59 26.32
C LYS A 120 13.85 28.03 25.90
N ARG A 121 13.36 28.38 24.73
CA ARG A 121 13.32 29.73 24.22
C ARG A 121 11.89 30.06 23.78
N VAL A 122 11.45 31.26 24.08
CA VAL A 122 10.16 31.75 23.58
C VAL A 122 10.40 32.44 22.26
N VAL A 123 9.85 31.86 21.19
CA VAL A 123 9.89 32.40 19.82
C VAL A 123 8.46 32.56 19.35
N ALA A 124 8.11 33.76 18.88
CA ALA A 124 6.74 34.11 18.44
C ALA A 124 5.63 33.68 19.45
N GLY A 125 5.90 33.78 20.75
CA GLY A 125 4.96 33.44 21.82
C GLY A 125 4.82 31.94 22.12
N LYS A 126 5.61 31.08 21.47
CA LYS A 126 5.66 29.63 21.72
C LYS A 126 6.97 29.26 22.40
N GLU A 127 6.88 28.42 23.43
CA GLU A 127 8.06 27.85 24.05
C GLU A 127 8.57 26.69 23.20
N ILE A 128 9.78 26.82 22.66
CA ILE A 128 10.46 25.81 21.85
C ILE A 128 11.78 25.42 22.53
N SER A 129 12.14 24.14 22.40
CA SER A 129 13.42 23.63 22.89
C SER A 129 14.49 23.95 21.85
N ILE A 130 15.32 24.96 22.11
CA ILE A 130 16.42 25.36 21.20
C ILE A 130 17.72 25.43 21.99
N TYR A 131 18.77 24.83 21.46
CA TYR A 131 20.13 24.91 21.99
C TYR A 131 20.67 26.34 21.97
N ASP A 132 21.30 26.77 23.08
CA ASP A 132 21.75 28.15 23.30
C ASP A 132 23.11 28.50 22.65
N LYS A 133 23.67 27.59 21.86
CA LYS A 133 24.96 27.76 21.15
C LYS A 133 26.17 28.02 22.05
N ARG A 134 26.13 27.62 23.35
CA ARG A 134 27.22 27.89 24.28
C ARG A 134 28.57 27.32 23.82
N CYS A 135 28.58 26.13 23.18
CA CYS A 135 29.82 25.54 22.69
C CYS A 135 30.38 26.23 21.44
N LEU A 136 29.57 26.97 20.68
CA LEU A 136 30.05 27.78 19.57
C LEU A 136 31.04 28.87 20.02
N LYS A 137 30.93 29.29 21.29
CA LYS A 137 31.76 30.35 21.88
C LYS A 137 33.10 29.84 22.45
N LEU A 138 33.36 28.55 22.43
CA LEU A 138 34.63 27.97 22.88
C LEU A 138 35.78 28.38 21.94
N SER A 139 36.96 28.67 22.50
CA SER A 139 38.12 28.93 21.70
C SER A 139 38.58 27.65 20.98
N LYS A 140 39.31 27.81 19.87
CA LYS A 140 39.87 26.66 19.15
C LYS A 140 40.77 25.81 20.00
N GLU A 141 41.57 26.45 20.88
CA GLU A 141 42.47 25.80 21.81
C GLU A 141 41.71 24.95 22.84
N GLU A 142 40.60 25.48 23.36
CA GLU A 142 39.77 24.75 24.31
C GLU A 142 39.05 23.57 23.64
N VAL A 143 38.54 23.76 22.42
CA VAL A 143 37.98 22.67 21.62
C VAL A 143 39.00 21.57 21.42
N GLN A 144 40.19 21.93 20.95
CA GLN A 144 41.27 20.94 20.70
C GLN A 144 41.66 20.21 21.97
N ARG A 145 41.83 20.93 23.09
CA ARG A 145 42.18 20.31 24.40
C ARG A 145 41.13 19.26 24.82
N ARG A 146 39.83 19.53 24.60
CA ARG A 146 38.76 18.59 24.96
C ARG A 146 38.72 17.41 24.01
N LEU A 147 38.96 17.61 22.71
CA LEU A 147 39.07 16.54 21.72
C LEU A 147 40.24 15.62 22.05
N ASP A 148 41.46 16.19 22.37
CA ASP A 148 42.66 15.43 22.73
C ASP A 148 42.46 14.65 24.05
N ALA A 149 41.63 15.16 24.96
CA ALA A 149 41.23 14.45 26.18
C ALA A 149 40.19 13.34 25.94
N GLY A 150 39.70 13.16 24.71
CA GLY A 150 38.68 12.17 24.38
C GLY A 150 37.28 12.48 24.97
N GLU A 151 37.01 13.74 25.26
CA GLU A 151 35.69 14.13 25.84
C GLU A 151 34.58 13.82 24.85
N PRO A 152 33.48 13.13 25.29
CA PRO A 152 32.33 12.86 24.44
C PRO A 152 31.75 14.14 23.86
N HIS A 153 31.50 14.14 22.56
CA HIS A 153 31.03 15.32 21.84
C HIS A 153 30.12 14.93 20.66
N VAL A 154 29.39 15.91 20.16
CA VAL A 154 28.64 15.83 18.91
C VAL A 154 29.10 16.96 17.99
N ILE A 155 28.88 16.83 16.70
CA ILE A 155 29.07 17.94 15.75
C ILE A 155 27.70 18.52 15.44
N ARG A 156 27.55 19.84 15.61
CA ARG A 156 26.29 20.57 15.32
C ARG A 156 26.49 21.50 14.14
N PHE A 157 25.47 21.57 13.30
CA PHE A 157 25.36 22.61 12.28
C PHE A 157 25.02 23.96 12.93
N ASN A 158 25.68 25.02 12.54
CA ASN A 158 25.48 26.37 13.07
C ASN A 158 24.38 27.08 12.28
N MET A 159 23.13 26.92 12.69
CA MET A 159 21.99 27.59 12.03
C MET A 159 22.07 29.11 12.21
N PRO A 160 21.73 29.89 11.16
CA PRO A 160 21.59 31.36 11.32
C PRO A 160 20.44 31.66 12.29
N THR A 161 20.60 32.75 13.06
CA THR A 161 19.60 33.20 14.06
C THR A 161 18.78 34.38 13.60
N GLU A 162 19.23 35.06 12.55
CA GLU A 162 18.57 36.25 12.00
C GLU A 162 18.06 36.01 10.59
N GLY A 163 17.02 36.74 10.19
CA GLY A 163 16.42 36.66 8.85
C GLY A 163 15.49 35.45 8.70
N THR A 164 15.28 35.05 7.47
CA THR A 164 14.36 33.98 7.08
C THR A 164 15.02 32.99 6.12
N THR A 165 14.52 31.76 6.12
CA THR A 165 14.85 30.75 5.10
C THR A 165 13.59 30.43 4.31
N THR A 166 13.66 30.58 2.99
CA THR A 166 12.57 30.21 2.07
C THR A 166 13.01 29.03 1.21
N PHE A 167 12.12 28.06 1.02
CA PHE A 167 12.31 27.00 0.04
C PHE A 167 11.05 26.80 -0.79
N HIS A 168 11.22 26.30 -1.98
CA HIS A 168 10.13 25.95 -2.88
C HIS A 168 9.83 24.46 -2.82
N ASP A 169 8.55 24.12 -2.58
CA ASP A 169 8.02 22.75 -2.72
C ASP A 169 7.02 22.73 -3.87
N VAL A 170 7.12 21.73 -4.74
CA VAL A 170 6.23 21.64 -5.92
C VAL A 170 4.76 21.59 -5.53
N ILE A 171 4.43 20.95 -4.40
CA ILE A 171 3.04 20.76 -3.96
C ILE A 171 2.58 21.93 -3.09
N TYR A 172 3.40 22.35 -2.14
CA TYR A 172 3.01 23.35 -1.14
C TYR A 172 3.37 24.79 -1.53
N GLY A 173 4.20 24.98 -2.57
CA GLY A 173 4.69 26.29 -3.01
C GLY A 173 5.80 26.81 -2.12
N ASP A 174 5.98 28.12 -2.09
CA ASP A 174 7.02 28.75 -1.28
C ASP A 174 6.67 28.73 0.21
N ILE A 175 7.60 28.18 0.99
CA ILE A 175 7.49 28.08 2.45
C ILE A 175 8.63 28.87 3.07
N THR A 176 8.30 29.86 3.90
CA THR A 176 9.24 30.74 4.60
C THR A 176 9.15 30.50 6.10
N VAL A 177 10.28 30.30 6.75
CA VAL A 177 10.40 30.16 8.21
C VAL A 177 11.39 31.20 8.74
N ASN A 178 11.17 31.70 9.97
CA ASN A 178 12.13 32.55 10.66
C ASN A 178 13.33 31.70 11.11
N ASN A 179 14.53 32.19 10.87
CA ASN A 179 15.74 31.45 11.26
C ASN A 179 15.87 31.27 12.77
N GLU A 180 15.29 32.16 13.58
CA GLU A 180 15.22 32.01 15.04
C GLU A 180 14.44 30.76 15.52
N GLU A 181 13.60 30.16 14.64
CA GLU A 181 12.86 28.92 14.91
C GLU A 181 13.67 27.68 14.54
N LEU A 182 14.79 27.85 13.83
CA LEU A 182 15.64 26.73 13.41
C LEU A 182 16.64 26.39 14.52
N GLU A 183 16.64 25.15 14.97
CA GLU A 183 17.64 24.64 15.91
C GLU A 183 18.92 24.18 15.24
N ASP A 184 20.04 24.26 15.95
CA ASP A 184 21.31 23.69 15.49
C ASP A 184 21.21 22.16 15.46
N LEU A 185 21.13 21.61 14.23
CA LEU A 185 21.04 20.18 14.01
C LEU A 185 22.30 19.46 14.50
N ILE A 186 22.15 18.33 15.17
CA ILE A 186 23.26 17.41 15.33
C ILE A 186 23.51 16.75 13.95
N LEU A 187 24.75 16.87 13.47
CA LEU A 187 25.19 16.22 12.25
C LEU A 187 25.76 14.81 12.58
N ILE A 188 26.72 14.77 13.52
CA ILE A 188 27.36 13.53 13.98
C ILE A 188 27.05 13.35 15.47
N LYS A 189 26.55 12.19 15.85
CA LYS A 189 26.27 11.78 17.23
C LYS A 189 27.57 11.44 17.97
N SER A 190 27.48 11.33 19.28
CA SER A 190 28.63 10.97 20.16
C SER A 190 29.18 9.55 19.91
N ASP A 191 28.39 8.67 19.31
CA ASP A 191 28.81 7.34 18.86
C ASP A 191 29.52 7.36 17.48
N GLY A 192 29.68 8.54 16.87
CA GLY A 192 30.30 8.72 15.56
C GLY A 192 29.33 8.51 14.37
N TYR A 193 28.09 8.06 14.59
CA TYR A 193 27.11 7.92 13.52
C TYR A 193 26.50 9.25 13.12
N PRO A 194 26.19 9.46 11.84
CA PRO A 194 25.45 10.63 11.41
C PRO A 194 24.00 10.57 11.93
N THR A 195 23.39 11.71 12.09
CA THR A 195 21.92 11.76 12.16
C THR A 195 21.32 11.63 10.76
N TYR A 196 20.05 11.29 10.70
CA TYR A 196 19.28 11.32 9.44
C TYR A 196 19.46 12.66 8.70
N ASN A 197 19.41 13.78 9.43
CA ASN A 197 19.49 15.11 8.84
C ASN A 197 20.83 15.40 8.10
N CYS A 198 21.90 14.81 8.56
CA CYS A 198 23.23 14.91 7.93
C CYS A 198 23.35 13.92 6.77
N ALA A 199 23.03 12.66 7.02
CA ALA A 199 23.22 11.58 6.07
C ALA A 199 22.42 11.80 4.79
N ASN A 200 21.12 12.17 4.90
CA ASN A 200 20.28 12.32 3.72
C ASN A 200 20.77 13.41 2.75
N VAL A 201 21.27 14.55 3.27
CA VAL A 201 21.76 15.66 2.44
C VAL A 201 23.06 15.27 1.72
N ILE A 202 24.00 14.65 2.45
CA ILE A 202 25.28 14.21 1.89
C ILE A 202 25.06 13.12 0.84
N ASP A 203 24.20 12.17 1.14
CA ASP A 203 23.91 11.07 0.22
C ASP A 203 23.16 11.53 -1.03
N ASP A 204 22.17 12.41 -0.86
CA ASP A 204 21.42 12.96 -1.99
C ASP A 204 22.36 13.75 -2.92
N HIS A 205 23.29 14.52 -2.38
CA HIS A 205 24.30 15.20 -3.20
C HIS A 205 25.24 14.23 -3.90
N LEU A 206 25.85 13.28 -3.15
CA LEU A 206 26.85 12.35 -3.69
C LEU A 206 26.25 11.33 -4.67
N MET A 207 24.96 11.07 -4.59
CA MET A 207 24.21 10.23 -5.54
C MET A 207 23.53 11.06 -6.64
N GLU A 208 23.84 12.36 -6.73
CA GLU A 208 23.30 13.28 -7.73
C GLU A 208 21.77 13.27 -7.80
N ILE A 209 21.08 13.19 -6.66
CA ILE A 209 19.63 13.21 -6.58
C ILE A 209 19.10 14.57 -6.98
N THR A 210 18.25 14.61 -8.00
CA THR A 210 17.65 15.84 -8.53
C THR A 210 16.27 16.13 -7.93
N HIS A 211 15.53 15.10 -7.55
CA HIS A 211 14.18 15.23 -6.99
C HIS A 211 14.04 14.38 -5.73
N VAL A 212 13.62 15.02 -4.64
CA VAL A 212 13.42 14.40 -3.33
C VAL A 212 11.92 14.22 -3.09
N VAL A 213 11.43 13.01 -3.25
CA VAL A 213 10.04 12.62 -2.96
C VAL A 213 9.98 12.02 -1.56
N ARG A 214 9.14 12.56 -0.67
CA ARG A 214 8.96 12.08 0.71
C ARG A 214 7.65 12.57 1.33
N GLY A 215 7.32 12.12 2.55
CA GLY A 215 6.13 12.55 3.27
C GLY A 215 6.19 14.02 3.73
N ASN A 216 5.04 14.63 3.90
CA ASN A 216 4.93 16.04 4.33
C ASN A 216 5.39 16.31 5.78
N GLU A 217 5.64 15.28 6.58
CA GLU A 217 6.26 15.40 7.90
C GLU A 217 7.66 16.04 7.85
N TYR A 218 8.31 16.00 6.71
CA TYR A 218 9.64 16.62 6.49
C TYR A 218 9.59 18.08 6.07
N LEU A 219 8.40 18.66 5.83
CA LEU A 219 8.28 20.08 5.44
C LEU A 219 8.96 21.03 6.44
N SER A 220 8.81 20.77 7.75
CA SER A 220 9.45 21.58 8.79
C SER A 220 10.97 21.41 8.87
N SER A 221 11.51 20.33 8.30
CA SER A 221 12.95 20.06 8.29
C SER A 221 13.63 20.53 7.01
N ALA A 222 12.90 20.70 5.91
CA ALA A 222 13.46 21.10 4.62
C ALA A 222 14.27 22.40 4.65
N PRO A 223 13.86 23.47 5.39
CA PRO A 223 14.66 24.68 5.53
C PRO A 223 16.05 24.40 6.13
N LYS A 224 16.13 23.47 7.09
CA LYS A 224 17.38 23.09 7.74
C LYS A 224 18.32 22.37 6.77
N TYR A 225 17.77 21.51 5.89
CA TYR A 225 18.56 20.81 4.87
C TYR A 225 19.11 21.79 3.83
N ASN A 226 18.31 22.77 3.40
CA ASN A 226 18.75 23.80 2.47
C ASN A 226 19.96 24.57 3.00
N ARG A 227 19.98 24.86 4.31
CA ARG A 227 21.16 25.52 4.92
C ARG A 227 22.43 24.65 4.84
N ILE A 228 22.30 23.32 4.90
CA ILE A 228 23.46 22.44 4.73
C ILE A 228 23.91 22.43 3.25
N TYR A 229 22.98 22.38 2.28
CA TYR A 229 23.32 22.50 0.86
C TYR A 229 24.00 23.82 0.55
N GLU A 230 23.47 24.93 1.07
CA GLU A 230 24.02 26.29 0.90
C GLU A 230 25.44 26.41 1.48
N ALA A 231 25.70 25.86 2.67
CA ALA A 231 27.00 25.88 3.33
C ALA A 231 28.09 25.16 2.50
N PHE A 232 27.70 24.09 1.80
CA PHE A 232 28.59 23.40 0.86
C PHE A 232 28.65 24.06 -0.53
N GLY A 233 27.76 24.99 -0.85
CA GLY A 233 27.62 25.53 -2.20
C GLY A 233 27.06 24.51 -3.19
N TRP A 234 26.27 23.57 -2.73
CA TRP A 234 25.65 22.53 -3.54
C TRP A 234 24.27 22.97 -4.07
N ASP A 235 23.89 22.41 -5.22
CA ASP A 235 22.54 22.60 -5.76
C ASP A 235 21.51 21.93 -4.85
N ILE A 236 20.41 22.66 -4.58
CA ILE A 236 19.28 22.14 -3.79
C ILE A 236 18.38 21.33 -4.72
N PRO A 237 18.01 20.10 -4.35
CA PRO A 237 17.11 19.29 -5.17
C PRO A 237 15.69 19.84 -5.18
N VAL A 238 14.90 19.45 -6.18
CA VAL A 238 13.46 19.74 -6.25
C VAL A 238 12.76 18.90 -5.17
N TYR A 239 11.98 19.58 -4.32
CA TYR A 239 11.19 18.91 -3.27
C TYR A 239 9.77 18.60 -3.72
N VAL A 240 9.33 17.38 -3.47
CA VAL A 240 7.97 16.89 -3.70
C VAL A 240 7.49 16.22 -2.40
N HIS A 241 6.84 16.99 -1.52
CA HIS A 241 6.32 16.47 -0.26
C HIS A 241 4.89 15.95 -0.43
N CYS A 242 4.73 14.63 -0.33
CA CYS A 242 3.44 13.95 -0.47
C CYS A 242 2.53 14.24 0.74
N PRO A 243 1.22 14.47 0.54
CA PRO A 243 0.28 14.70 1.63
C PRO A 243 0.15 13.49 2.55
N LEU A 244 -0.34 13.71 3.76
CA LEU A 244 -0.60 12.63 4.72
C LEU A 244 -1.65 11.65 4.15
N ILE A 245 -1.51 10.36 4.47
CA ILE A 245 -2.57 9.37 4.30
C ILE A 245 -3.27 9.21 5.65
N THR A 246 -4.59 9.37 5.65
CA THR A 246 -5.44 9.24 6.84
C THR A 246 -6.42 8.08 6.69
N ASP A 247 -6.97 7.63 7.77
CA ASP A 247 -8.17 6.80 7.79
C ASP A 247 -9.44 7.64 7.57
N GLU A 248 -10.59 7.01 7.55
CA GLU A 248 -11.91 7.64 7.39
C GLU A 248 -12.25 8.64 8.52
N THR A 249 -11.58 8.54 9.67
CA THR A 249 -11.73 9.46 10.81
C THR A 249 -10.75 10.64 10.75
N HIS A 250 -10.02 10.77 9.64
CA HIS A 250 -8.97 11.77 9.42
C HIS A 250 -7.79 11.66 10.38
N GLN A 251 -7.59 10.51 11.02
CA GLN A 251 -6.41 10.21 11.80
C GLN A 251 -5.33 9.60 10.88
N LYS A 252 -4.05 9.83 11.22
CA LYS A 252 -2.94 9.24 10.48
C LYS A 252 -3.12 7.72 10.40
N LEU A 253 -3.06 7.16 9.18
CA LEU A 253 -3.14 5.73 8.97
C LEU A 253 -2.08 5.01 9.81
N SER A 254 -2.51 4.09 10.65
CA SER A 254 -1.64 3.40 11.62
C SER A 254 -1.77 1.88 11.51
N LYS A 255 -0.78 1.16 12.05
CA LYS A 255 -0.78 -0.32 12.09
C LYS A 255 -2.01 -0.94 12.77
N ARG A 256 -2.72 -0.18 13.61
CA ARG A 256 -3.94 -0.65 14.30
C ARG A 256 -5.14 -0.81 13.35
N CYS A 257 -5.11 -0.18 12.19
CA CYS A 257 -6.20 -0.27 11.20
C CYS A 257 -6.18 -1.57 10.39
N GLY A 258 -5.15 -2.42 10.52
CA GLY A 258 -5.06 -3.70 9.80
C GLY A 258 -4.80 -3.61 8.29
N HIS A 259 -4.72 -2.38 7.73
CA HIS A 259 -4.52 -2.13 6.28
C HIS A 259 -3.35 -1.18 6.04
N SER A 260 -2.39 -1.14 6.95
CA SER A 260 -1.36 -0.12 6.94
C SER A 260 -0.09 -0.50 6.18
N SER A 261 0.09 -1.78 5.84
CA SER A 261 1.25 -2.26 5.08
C SER A 261 0.83 -2.99 3.79
N TYR A 262 1.75 -3.01 2.84
CA TYR A 262 1.58 -3.74 1.59
C TYR A 262 1.35 -5.24 1.83
N GLU A 263 2.11 -5.82 2.75
CA GLU A 263 2.00 -7.24 3.10
C GLU A 263 0.66 -7.56 3.78
N ASP A 264 0.13 -6.65 4.62
CA ASP A 264 -1.19 -6.82 5.24
C ASP A 264 -2.30 -6.87 4.17
N LEU A 265 -2.16 -6.07 3.10
CA LEU A 265 -3.10 -6.06 1.99
C LEU A 265 -3.00 -7.35 1.14
N LEU A 266 -1.79 -7.84 0.88
CA LEU A 266 -1.61 -9.13 0.20
C LEU A 266 -2.22 -10.28 1.02
N ASP A 267 -2.01 -10.30 2.34
CA ASP A 267 -2.57 -11.31 3.26
C ASP A 267 -4.11 -11.29 3.25
N GLN A 268 -4.73 -10.15 2.91
CA GLN A 268 -6.18 -9.99 2.75
C GLN A 268 -6.68 -10.32 1.34
N GLY A 269 -5.82 -10.81 0.44
CA GLY A 269 -6.20 -11.26 -0.89
C GLY A 269 -6.30 -10.16 -1.95
N PHE A 270 -5.70 -8.98 -1.69
CA PHE A 270 -5.53 -7.97 -2.72
C PHE A 270 -4.36 -8.34 -3.65
N VAL A 271 -4.49 -8.01 -4.93
CA VAL A 271 -3.41 -8.21 -5.91
C VAL A 271 -2.49 -6.99 -5.97
N SER A 272 -1.21 -7.23 -6.25
CA SER A 272 -0.19 -6.16 -6.30
C SER A 272 -0.57 -5.01 -7.23
N GLU A 273 -1.08 -5.34 -8.39
CA GLU A 273 -1.46 -4.38 -9.43
C GLU A 273 -2.56 -3.43 -8.96
N ALA A 274 -3.57 -3.98 -8.27
CA ALA A 274 -4.64 -3.18 -7.67
C ALA A 274 -4.12 -2.29 -6.54
N ILE A 275 -3.25 -2.81 -5.67
CA ILE A 275 -2.63 -2.03 -4.60
C ILE A 275 -1.83 -0.86 -5.18
N ILE A 276 -0.98 -1.11 -6.19
CA ILE A 276 -0.17 -0.07 -6.83
C ILE A 276 -1.03 0.98 -7.49
N ASN A 277 -2.05 0.59 -8.26
CA ASN A 277 -2.96 1.53 -8.89
C ASN A 277 -3.71 2.37 -7.83
N TYR A 278 -4.22 1.73 -6.79
CA TYR A 278 -4.91 2.43 -5.71
C TYR A 278 -4.00 3.42 -4.98
N VAL A 279 -2.78 2.99 -4.66
CA VAL A 279 -1.78 3.83 -3.98
C VAL A 279 -1.37 5.02 -4.85
N ALA A 280 -1.31 4.87 -6.18
CA ALA A 280 -1.07 5.98 -7.09
C ALA A 280 -2.14 7.07 -6.98
N LEU A 281 -3.40 6.68 -6.81
CA LEU A 281 -4.53 7.61 -6.66
C LEU A 281 -4.67 8.22 -5.26
N LEU A 282 -3.86 7.80 -4.28
CA LEU A 282 -3.85 8.39 -2.94
C LEU A 282 -3.13 9.74 -2.92
N GLY A 283 -3.84 10.79 -3.29
CA GLY A 283 -3.36 12.16 -3.30
C GLY A 283 -2.90 12.65 -4.68
N TRP A 284 -3.05 11.86 -5.73
CA TRP A 284 -2.86 12.26 -7.12
C TRP A 284 -4.13 11.96 -7.93
N SER A 285 -4.39 12.77 -8.95
CA SER A 285 -5.52 12.55 -9.86
C SER A 285 -5.04 12.70 -11.30
N PRO A 286 -5.43 11.78 -12.20
CA PRO A 286 -5.14 11.91 -13.62
C PRO A 286 -5.91 13.08 -14.22
N SER A 287 -5.50 13.55 -15.40
CA SER A 287 -6.20 14.58 -16.16
C SER A 287 -7.52 14.12 -16.76
N ASP A 288 -7.69 12.82 -16.93
CA ASP A 288 -8.93 12.15 -17.29
C ASP A 288 -9.55 11.47 -16.05
N ASN A 289 -10.79 11.00 -16.16
CA ASN A 289 -11.50 10.38 -15.03
C ASN A 289 -11.24 8.88 -14.92
N ARG A 290 -10.15 8.35 -15.51
CA ARG A 290 -9.79 6.94 -15.38
C ARG A 290 -9.35 6.62 -13.96
N GLU A 291 -9.68 5.43 -13.50
CA GLU A 291 -9.29 4.93 -12.18
C GLU A 291 -8.48 3.63 -12.26
N ILE A 292 -8.50 2.93 -13.40
CA ILE A 292 -7.79 1.65 -13.57
C ILE A 292 -6.64 1.85 -14.56
N PHE A 293 -5.42 1.58 -14.07
CA PHE A 293 -4.16 1.77 -14.80
C PHE A 293 -3.20 0.61 -14.56
N THR A 294 -2.54 0.14 -15.57
CA THR A 294 -1.31 -0.63 -15.41
C THR A 294 -0.18 0.27 -14.91
N LEU A 295 0.90 -0.32 -14.39
CA LEU A 295 2.07 0.45 -13.97
C LEU A 295 2.68 1.25 -15.14
N ASP A 296 2.74 0.65 -16.35
CA ASP A 296 3.26 1.32 -17.53
C ASP A 296 2.38 2.50 -17.97
N GLU A 297 1.05 2.37 -17.88
CA GLU A 297 0.14 3.48 -18.14
C GLU A 297 0.31 4.60 -17.09
N LEU A 298 0.50 4.25 -15.81
CA LEU A 298 0.81 5.23 -14.78
C LEU A 298 2.10 5.98 -15.10
N VAL A 299 3.17 5.31 -15.53
CA VAL A 299 4.42 5.95 -15.96
C VAL A 299 4.17 6.97 -17.08
N GLN A 300 3.26 6.67 -18.01
CA GLN A 300 2.98 7.58 -19.13
C GLN A 300 2.18 8.82 -18.75
N VAL A 301 1.26 8.70 -17.79
CA VAL A 301 0.30 9.77 -17.47
C VAL A 301 0.59 10.51 -16.17
N PHE A 302 1.55 10.05 -15.37
CA PHE A 302 1.81 10.62 -14.06
C PHE A 302 2.49 11.99 -14.17
N ASP A 303 1.79 13.00 -13.71
CA ASP A 303 2.32 14.35 -13.53
C ASP A 303 2.28 14.73 -12.05
N TYR A 304 3.45 14.88 -11.44
CA TYR A 304 3.56 15.18 -10.02
C TYR A 304 3.07 16.57 -9.63
N HIS A 305 2.86 17.48 -10.59
CA HIS A 305 2.21 18.76 -10.35
C HIS A 305 0.71 18.63 -10.06
N HIS A 306 0.11 17.48 -10.37
CA HIS A 306 -1.28 17.13 -10.04
C HIS A 306 -1.44 16.42 -8.68
N ILE A 307 -0.39 16.37 -7.87
CA ILE A 307 -0.50 15.90 -6.49
C ILE A 307 -1.23 16.95 -5.64
N ASN A 308 -2.26 16.52 -4.92
CA ASN A 308 -3.07 17.39 -4.06
C ASN A 308 -2.35 17.74 -2.76
N LYS A 309 -2.62 18.94 -2.21
CA LYS A 309 -2.11 19.37 -0.89
C LYS A 309 -2.82 18.71 0.28
N SER A 310 -4.10 18.37 0.09
CA SER A 310 -4.96 17.83 1.14
C SER A 310 -4.59 16.38 1.48
N PRO A 311 -4.74 15.97 2.74
CA PRO A 311 -4.60 14.57 3.13
C PRO A 311 -5.46 13.66 2.26
N ALA A 312 -4.94 12.49 1.91
CA ALA A 312 -5.64 11.46 1.17
C ALA A 312 -6.27 10.48 2.15
N VAL A 313 -7.58 10.22 2.01
CA VAL A 313 -8.28 9.24 2.85
C VAL A 313 -8.11 7.85 2.25
N PHE A 314 -7.68 6.89 3.08
CA PHE A 314 -7.60 5.48 2.70
C PHE A 314 -8.99 4.86 2.79
N ASP A 315 -9.58 4.56 1.65
CA ASP A 315 -10.90 3.96 1.49
C ASP A 315 -10.76 2.49 1.06
N ILE A 316 -11.02 1.57 2.01
CA ILE A 316 -10.91 0.13 1.77
C ILE A 316 -11.99 -0.37 0.80
N ALA A 317 -13.19 0.24 0.80
CA ALA A 317 -14.25 -0.16 -0.12
C ALA A 317 -13.87 0.16 -1.57
N LYS A 318 -13.25 1.32 -1.80
CA LYS A 318 -12.72 1.68 -3.12
C LYS A 318 -11.59 0.72 -3.55
N LEU A 319 -10.68 0.35 -2.64
CA LEU A 319 -9.62 -0.61 -2.95
C LEU A 319 -10.21 -1.99 -3.28
N ARG A 320 -11.22 -2.46 -2.53
CA ARG A 320 -11.90 -3.73 -2.81
C ARG A 320 -12.55 -3.73 -4.20
N TRP A 321 -13.32 -2.70 -4.52
CA TRP A 321 -13.91 -2.53 -5.84
C TRP A 321 -12.85 -2.57 -6.95
N MET A 322 -11.78 -1.80 -6.80
CA MET A 322 -10.68 -1.75 -7.75
C MET A 322 -10.02 -3.13 -7.92
N ASN A 323 -9.77 -3.82 -6.82
CA ASN A 323 -9.21 -5.18 -6.84
C ASN A 323 -10.10 -6.17 -7.61
N GLY A 324 -11.43 -6.07 -7.43
CA GLY A 324 -12.39 -6.85 -8.21
C GLY A 324 -12.27 -6.61 -9.72
N GLU A 325 -12.00 -5.36 -10.15
CA GLU A 325 -11.79 -5.05 -11.56
C GLU A 325 -10.52 -5.70 -12.14
N TYR A 326 -9.45 -5.82 -11.34
CA TYR A 326 -8.23 -6.56 -11.73
C TYR A 326 -8.49 -8.07 -11.76
N ILE A 327 -9.16 -8.62 -10.76
CA ILE A 327 -9.51 -10.05 -10.72
C ILE A 327 -10.36 -10.45 -11.93
N LYS A 328 -11.35 -9.64 -12.31
CA LYS A 328 -12.19 -9.88 -13.50
C LYS A 328 -11.41 -9.97 -14.80
N LYS A 329 -10.30 -9.23 -14.91
CA LYS A 329 -9.43 -9.18 -16.11
C LYS A 329 -8.29 -10.19 -16.06
N MET A 330 -8.09 -10.87 -14.93
CA MET A 330 -7.03 -11.87 -14.78
C MET A 330 -7.26 -13.04 -15.74
N ASP A 331 -6.17 -13.60 -16.25
CA ASP A 331 -6.23 -14.83 -17.04
C ASP A 331 -6.92 -15.95 -16.27
N ALA A 332 -7.73 -16.76 -16.96
CA ALA A 332 -8.56 -17.77 -16.30
C ALA A 332 -7.73 -18.86 -15.60
N ASP A 333 -6.59 -19.26 -16.18
CA ASP A 333 -5.72 -20.26 -15.55
C ASP A 333 -4.95 -19.66 -14.38
N GLU A 334 -4.49 -18.42 -14.47
CA GLU A 334 -3.89 -17.69 -13.34
C GLU A 334 -4.89 -17.51 -12.20
N PHE A 335 -6.12 -17.10 -12.53
CA PHE A 335 -7.17 -16.98 -11.53
C PHE A 335 -7.45 -18.31 -10.84
N TYR A 336 -7.57 -19.39 -11.61
CA TYR A 336 -7.80 -20.73 -11.08
C TYR A 336 -6.72 -21.15 -10.08
N GLU A 337 -5.44 -20.98 -10.43
CA GLU A 337 -4.32 -21.34 -9.55
C GLU A 337 -4.37 -20.58 -8.21
N ARG A 338 -4.69 -19.28 -8.26
CA ARG A 338 -4.80 -18.45 -7.05
C ARG A 338 -6.06 -18.74 -6.23
N ALA A 339 -7.17 -19.11 -6.87
CA ALA A 339 -8.45 -19.39 -6.23
C ALA A 339 -8.52 -20.78 -5.61
N LEU A 340 -7.79 -21.76 -6.17
CA LEU A 340 -7.86 -23.18 -5.77
C LEU A 340 -7.65 -23.42 -4.27
N PRO A 341 -6.68 -22.80 -3.57
CA PRO A 341 -6.53 -22.98 -2.13
C PRO A 341 -7.79 -22.59 -1.36
N TYR A 342 -8.42 -21.47 -1.71
CA TYR A 342 -9.64 -20.98 -1.06
C TYR A 342 -10.85 -21.86 -1.34
N MET A 343 -10.96 -22.40 -2.55
CA MET A 343 -12.02 -23.36 -2.88
C MET A 343 -11.87 -24.66 -2.07
N LYS A 344 -10.64 -25.19 -1.96
CA LYS A 344 -10.33 -26.42 -1.18
C LYS A 344 -10.48 -26.24 0.34
N GLU A 345 -10.55 -25.01 0.82
CA GLU A 345 -10.84 -24.74 2.23
C GLU A 345 -12.22 -25.26 2.62
N VAL A 346 -13.23 -25.11 1.76
CA VAL A 346 -14.62 -25.46 2.04
C VAL A 346 -15.13 -26.66 1.25
N LEU A 347 -14.60 -26.93 0.06
CA LEU A 347 -15.03 -28.05 -0.78
C LEU A 347 -14.08 -29.24 -0.60
N LYS A 348 -14.62 -30.40 -0.13
CA LYS A 348 -13.84 -31.61 0.21
C LYS A 348 -14.01 -32.72 -0.81
N LYS A 349 -15.12 -32.72 -1.56
CA LYS A 349 -15.39 -33.69 -2.63
C LYS A 349 -14.64 -33.33 -3.90
N ASP A 350 -14.61 -34.23 -4.85
CA ASP A 350 -14.02 -33.98 -6.17
C ASP A 350 -15.02 -33.24 -7.05
N TYR A 351 -14.84 -31.94 -7.16
CA TYR A 351 -15.65 -31.05 -7.99
C TYR A 351 -14.87 -30.57 -9.23
N ASN A 352 -15.59 -30.09 -10.24
CA ASN A 352 -14.97 -29.37 -11.34
C ASN A 352 -14.55 -27.96 -10.87
N PHE A 353 -13.41 -27.85 -10.19
CA PHE A 353 -12.89 -26.61 -9.62
C PHE A 353 -12.64 -25.53 -10.68
N LYS A 354 -12.23 -25.91 -11.91
CA LYS A 354 -12.07 -24.93 -13.01
C LYS A 354 -13.38 -24.27 -13.37
N LYS A 355 -14.46 -25.03 -13.40
CA LYS A 355 -15.80 -24.50 -13.69
C LYS A 355 -16.28 -23.60 -12.57
N ILE A 356 -16.10 -24.00 -11.30
CA ILE A 356 -16.42 -23.17 -10.14
C ILE A 356 -15.61 -21.86 -10.17
N ALA A 357 -14.32 -21.92 -10.49
CA ALA A 357 -13.48 -20.74 -10.64
C ALA A 357 -14.08 -19.73 -11.64
N GLY A 358 -14.48 -20.18 -12.83
CA GLY A 358 -15.13 -19.33 -13.82
C GLY A 358 -16.44 -18.67 -13.33
N MET A 359 -17.19 -19.36 -12.45
CA MET A 359 -18.43 -18.81 -11.87
C MET A 359 -18.15 -17.68 -10.86
N VAL A 360 -17.05 -17.77 -10.10
CA VAL A 360 -16.78 -16.84 -9.00
C VAL A 360 -15.89 -15.65 -9.41
N GLN A 361 -15.08 -15.76 -10.46
CA GLN A 361 -14.10 -14.74 -10.86
C GLN A 361 -14.72 -13.33 -11.00
N THR A 362 -15.91 -13.23 -11.55
CA THR A 362 -16.59 -11.94 -11.74
C THR A 362 -17.43 -11.50 -10.53
N ARG A 363 -17.44 -12.28 -9.46
CA ARG A 363 -18.32 -12.10 -8.30
C ARG A 363 -17.60 -11.76 -7.02
N ILE A 364 -16.28 -11.81 -7.01
CA ILE A 364 -15.44 -11.52 -5.84
C ILE A 364 -14.69 -10.20 -6.00
N GLU A 365 -14.40 -9.60 -4.89
CA GLU A 365 -13.51 -8.44 -4.80
C GLU A 365 -12.12 -8.83 -4.24
N THR A 366 -12.07 -9.90 -3.43
CA THR A 366 -10.82 -10.49 -2.91
C THR A 366 -10.93 -12.02 -2.90
N PHE A 367 -9.80 -12.71 -2.94
CA PHE A 367 -9.82 -14.19 -2.92
C PHE A 367 -10.45 -14.80 -1.66
N PRO A 368 -10.30 -14.23 -0.45
CA PRO A 368 -11.02 -14.70 0.74
C PRO A 368 -12.55 -14.62 0.67
N ASP A 369 -13.12 -13.95 -0.34
CA ASP A 369 -14.59 -13.96 -0.54
C ASP A 369 -15.09 -15.30 -1.10
N ILE A 370 -14.22 -16.11 -1.70
CA ILE A 370 -14.57 -17.36 -2.39
C ILE A 370 -15.27 -18.37 -1.48
N PRO A 371 -14.74 -18.74 -0.30
CA PRO A 371 -15.36 -19.74 0.56
C PRO A 371 -16.84 -19.48 0.83
N ALA A 372 -17.21 -18.27 1.20
CA ALA A 372 -18.59 -17.90 1.53
C ALA A 372 -19.55 -17.95 0.33
N LEU A 373 -19.02 -17.82 -0.90
CA LEU A 373 -19.81 -17.91 -2.13
C LEU A 373 -20.09 -19.32 -2.59
N ILE A 374 -19.28 -20.31 -2.18
CA ILE A 374 -19.31 -21.65 -2.74
C ILE A 374 -19.53 -22.77 -1.70
N ASP A 375 -19.57 -22.46 -0.40
CA ASP A 375 -19.74 -23.42 0.70
C ASP A 375 -20.97 -24.32 0.51
N PHE A 376 -22.04 -23.80 -0.07
CA PHE A 376 -23.28 -24.52 -0.34
C PHE A 376 -23.12 -25.66 -1.36
N PHE A 377 -22.06 -25.68 -2.19
CA PHE A 377 -21.81 -26.86 -3.04
C PHE A 377 -21.53 -28.10 -2.20
N GLU A 378 -20.79 -27.95 -1.09
CA GLU A 378 -20.49 -29.09 -0.18
C GLU A 378 -21.73 -29.47 0.65
N GLU A 379 -22.37 -28.48 1.29
CA GLU A 379 -23.54 -28.70 2.14
C GLU A 379 -24.47 -27.46 2.07
N VAL A 380 -25.76 -27.72 1.93
CA VAL A 380 -26.77 -26.63 1.94
C VAL A 380 -26.88 -26.07 3.36
N PRO A 381 -26.64 -24.76 3.57
CA PRO A 381 -26.78 -24.17 4.89
C PRO A 381 -28.23 -24.20 5.39
N GLU A 382 -28.43 -24.01 6.68
CA GLU A 382 -29.76 -23.73 7.19
C GLU A 382 -30.28 -22.40 6.63
N TYR A 383 -31.51 -22.38 6.14
CA TYR A 383 -32.16 -21.21 5.58
C TYR A 383 -33.62 -21.12 5.93
N ASP A 384 -34.17 -19.92 5.93
CA ASP A 384 -35.59 -19.67 6.18
C ASP A 384 -36.43 -19.95 4.92
N SER A 385 -37.63 -20.59 5.08
CA SER A 385 -38.58 -20.83 4.01
C SER A 385 -39.04 -19.54 3.32
N ALA A 386 -39.04 -18.42 4.03
CA ALA A 386 -39.29 -17.10 3.45
C ALA A 386 -38.36 -16.76 2.26
N MET A 387 -37.21 -17.43 2.10
CA MET A 387 -36.32 -17.24 0.96
C MET A 387 -36.94 -17.67 -0.38
N TYR A 388 -37.96 -18.52 -0.36
CA TYR A 388 -38.73 -18.89 -1.54
C TYR A 388 -39.66 -17.75 -2.03
N CYS A 389 -39.91 -16.74 -1.17
CA CYS A 389 -40.75 -15.62 -1.50
C CYS A 389 -39.95 -14.57 -2.29
N HIS A 390 -40.33 -14.35 -3.56
CA HIS A 390 -39.66 -13.36 -4.40
C HIS A 390 -40.63 -12.52 -5.22
N LYS A 391 -40.73 -11.22 -4.93
CA LYS A 391 -41.76 -10.31 -5.52
C LYS A 391 -41.67 -10.26 -7.06
N LYS A 392 -40.50 -10.13 -7.65
CA LYS A 392 -40.34 -10.04 -9.11
C LYS A 392 -40.62 -11.37 -9.82
N MET A 393 -40.24 -12.51 -9.18
CA MET A 393 -40.49 -13.85 -9.73
C MET A 393 -41.91 -14.33 -9.46
N LYS A 394 -42.64 -13.63 -8.60
CA LYS A 394 -44.03 -13.93 -8.17
C LYS A 394 -44.13 -15.29 -7.49
N THR A 395 -43.12 -15.65 -6.67
CA THR A 395 -43.09 -16.88 -5.91
C THR A 395 -43.37 -16.62 -4.43
N ASN A 396 -43.91 -17.58 -3.77
CA ASN A 396 -44.07 -17.71 -2.32
C ASN A 396 -43.85 -19.18 -1.93
N GLU A 397 -43.99 -19.53 -0.66
CA GLU A 397 -43.75 -20.89 -0.17
C GLU A 397 -44.66 -21.92 -0.84
N GLU A 398 -45.97 -21.63 -0.96
CA GLU A 398 -46.99 -22.51 -1.56
C GLU A 398 -46.73 -22.72 -3.05
N THR A 399 -46.51 -21.65 -3.80
CA THR A 399 -46.20 -21.76 -5.25
C THR A 399 -44.89 -22.45 -5.51
N SER A 400 -43.86 -22.21 -4.66
CA SER A 400 -42.59 -22.87 -4.76
C SER A 400 -42.69 -24.37 -4.45
N LEU A 401 -43.46 -24.77 -3.44
CA LEU A 401 -43.76 -26.14 -3.15
C LEU A 401 -44.42 -26.86 -4.34
N THR A 402 -45.41 -26.23 -4.96
CA THR A 402 -46.10 -26.75 -6.14
C THR A 402 -45.10 -27.00 -7.28
N VAL A 403 -44.33 -25.98 -7.64
CA VAL A 403 -43.34 -26.06 -8.72
C VAL A 403 -42.29 -27.12 -8.45
N LEU A 404 -41.77 -27.22 -7.22
CA LEU A 404 -40.75 -28.24 -6.88
C LEU A 404 -41.29 -29.65 -6.97
N LYS A 405 -42.57 -29.88 -6.61
CA LYS A 405 -43.24 -31.19 -6.78
C LYS A 405 -43.43 -31.55 -8.25
N GLU A 406 -43.83 -30.60 -9.07
CA GLU A 406 -44.09 -30.77 -10.52
C GLU A 406 -42.79 -31.02 -11.31
N VAL A 407 -41.71 -30.34 -10.95
CA VAL A 407 -40.42 -30.43 -11.68
C VAL A 407 -39.56 -31.62 -11.23
N LEU A 408 -39.81 -32.18 -10.02
CA LEU A 408 -39.01 -33.29 -9.50
C LEU A 408 -38.95 -34.53 -10.42
N PRO A 409 -40.12 -35.02 -10.98
CA PRO A 409 -40.08 -36.13 -11.93
C PRO A 409 -39.22 -35.85 -13.17
N VAL A 410 -39.29 -34.60 -13.68
CA VAL A 410 -38.50 -34.16 -14.86
C VAL A 410 -37.01 -34.25 -14.56
N LEU A 411 -36.59 -33.85 -13.36
CA LEU A 411 -35.21 -33.97 -12.92
C LEU A 411 -34.78 -35.43 -12.70
N GLU A 412 -35.67 -36.30 -12.23
CA GLU A 412 -35.41 -37.72 -12.04
C GLU A 412 -35.23 -38.44 -13.39
N GLU A 413 -35.98 -38.08 -14.41
CA GLU A 413 -35.88 -38.64 -15.76
C GLU A 413 -34.68 -38.10 -16.56
N GLN A 414 -34.19 -36.90 -16.25
CA GLN A 414 -33.04 -36.29 -16.94
C GLN A 414 -31.78 -37.10 -16.75
N GLU A 415 -31.14 -37.53 -17.85
CA GLU A 415 -29.90 -38.31 -17.83
C GLU A 415 -28.66 -37.42 -17.87
N ASP A 416 -28.62 -36.45 -18.76
CA ASP A 416 -27.51 -35.52 -18.94
C ASP A 416 -27.69 -34.29 -18.05
N TYR A 417 -26.88 -34.22 -16.98
CA TYR A 417 -26.88 -33.13 -15.98
C TYR A 417 -25.90 -32.01 -16.30
N THR A 418 -25.40 -31.92 -17.54
CA THR A 418 -24.67 -30.72 -17.98
C THR A 418 -25.64 -29.52 -18.12
N ASN A 419 -25.11 -28.29 -17.98
CA ASN A 419 -25.91 -27.08 -17.90
C ASN A 419 -26.90 -26.91 -19.04
N ASP A 420 -26.46 -27.04 -20.29
CA ASP A 420 -27.28 -26.74 -21.46
C ASP A 420 -28.46 -27.70 -21.64
N PRO A 421 -28.29 -29.05 -21.57
CA PRO A 421 -29.40 -30.01 -21.56
C PRO A 421 -30.37 -29.79 -20.40
N LEU A 422 -29.88 -29.54 -19.18
CA LEU A 422 -30.73 -29.19 -18.05
C LEU A 422 -31.54 -27.92 -18.30
N PHE A 423 -30.91 -26.90 -18.83
CA PHE A 423 -31.57 -25.63 -19.12
C PHE A 423 -32.63 -25.79 -20.21
N GLU A 424 -32.36 -26.56 -21.27
CA GLU A 424 -33.32 -26.87 -22.34
C GLU A 424 -34.53 -27.64 -21.80
N THR A 425 -34.31 -28.68 -21.01
CA THR A 425 -35.37 -29.49 -20.40
C THR A 425 -36.26 -28.65 -19.48
N LEU A 426 -35.64 -27.84 -18.59
CA LEU A 426 -36.41 -26.98 -17.70
C LEU A 426 -37.13 -25.85 -18.45
N SER A 427 -36.55 -25.34 -19.54
CA SER A 427 -37.20 -24.35 -20.39
C SER A 427 -38.40 -24.93 -21.13
N ALA A 428 -38.35 -26.18 -21.56
CA ALA A 428 -39.49 -26.91 -22.15
C ALA A 428 -40.60 -27.07 -21.11
N PHE A 429 -40.27 -27.51 -19.89
CA PHE A 429 -41.18 -27.61 -18.76
C PHE A 429 -41.87 -26.25 -18.45
N VAL A 430 -41.11 -25.17 -18.38
CA VAL A 430 -41.61 -23.79 -18.16
C VAL A 430 -42.66 -23.43 -19.21
N LYS A 431 -42.37 -23.72 -20.49
CA LYS A 431 -43.27 -23.41 -21.62
C LYS A 431 -44.54 -24.26 -21.60
N GLU A 432 -44.43 -25.54 -21.33
CA GLU A 432 -45.55 -26.49 -21.30
C GLU A 432 -46.58 -26.10 -20.23
N HIS A 433 -46.07 -25.70 -19.04
CA HIS A 433 -46.94 -25.29 -17.92
C HIS A 433 -47.37 -23.80 -17.98
N GLY A 434 -46.94 -23.04 -19.00
CA GLY A 434 -47.28 -21.62 -19.12
C GLY A 434 -46.64 -20.75 -18.04
N TYR A 435 -45.58 -21.23 -17.38
CA TYR A 435 -44.85 -20.51 -16.33
C TYR A 435 -43.90 -19.45 -16.91
N LYS A 436 -43.44 -18.55 -16.06
CA LYS A 436 -42.29 -17.69 -16.35
C LYS A 436 -41.03 -18.38 -15.87
N ASN A 437 -39.93 -18.18 -16.59
CA ASN A 437 -38.63 -18.81 -16.25
C ASN A 437 -38.24 -18.61 -14.78
N GLY A 438 -38.30 -17.38 -14.27
CA GLY A 438 -37.97 -17.10 -12.87
C GLY A 438 -38.92 -17.74 -11.84
N TYR A 439 -40.15 -18.06 -12.24
CA TYR A 439 -41.13 -18.73 -11.37
C TYR A 439 -40.71 -20.20 -11.05
N VAL A 440 -39.96 -20.83 -11.96
CA VAL A 440 -39.46 -22.19 -11.80
C VAL A 440 -38.00 -22.16 -11.29
N MET A 441 -37.15 -21.31 -11.91
CA MET A 441 -35.71 -21.30 -11.60
C MET A 441 -35.38 -20.75 -10.20
N TRP A 442 -36.20 -19.84 -9.66
CA TRP A 442 -35.97 -19.30 -8.31
C TRP A 442 -36.14 -20.37 -7.21
N PRO A 443 -37.26 -21.11 -7.14
CA PRO A 443 -37.41 -22.21 -6.19
C PRO A 443 -36.33 -23.28 -6.33
N LEU A 444 -35.99 -23.66 -7.57
CA LEU A 444 -34.93 -24.64 -7.82
C LEU A 444 -33.56 -24.16 -7.29
N ARG A 445 -33.20 -22.93 -7.62
CA ARG A 445 -31.92 -22.37 -7.15
C ARG A 445 -31.89 -22.29 -5.63
N THR A 446 -32.98 -21.88 -4.99
CA THR A 446 -33.10 -21.82 -3.53
C THR A 446 -32.98 -23.22 -2.93
N ALA A 447 -33.65 -24.25 -3.52
CA ALA A 447 -33.61 -25.61 -3.05
C ALA A 447 -32.18 -26.23 -3.11
N VAL A 448 -31.44 -25.98 -4.20
CA VAL A 448 -30.11 -26.57 -4.38
C VAL A 448 -28.99 -25.81 -3.70
N SER A 449 -29.21 -24.54 -3.31
CA SER A 449 -28.15 -23.69 -2.71
C SER A 449 -28.42 -23.26 -1.28
N GLY A 450 -29.68 -23.08 -0.87
CA GLY A 450 -30.03 -22.43 0.40
C GLY A 450 -29.52 -20.99 0.53
N LYS A 451 -29.18 -20.33 -0.59
CA LYS A 451 -28.62 -18.97 -0.62
C LYS A 451 -29.52 -18.03 -1.41
N GLN A 452 -29.65 -16.80 -0.91
CA GLN A 452 -30.35 -15.74 -1.63
C GLN A 452 -29.60 -15.26 -2.87
N MET A 453 -28.28 -15.23 -2.79
CA MET A 453 -27.37 -14.91 -3.88
C MET A 453 -26.40 -16.04 -4.11
N THR A 454 -26.21 -16.40 -5.38
CA THR A 454 -25.30 -17.48 -5.79
C THR A 454 -24.41 -16.99 -6.95
N PRO A 455 -23.20 -17.53 -7.11
CA PRO A 455 -22.34 -17.16 -8.22
C PRO A 455 -22.86 -17.64 -9.58
N ALA A 456 -23.78 -18.62 -9.59
CA ALA A 456 -24.31 -19.29 -10.78
C ALA A 456 -25.84 -19.47 -10.71
N GLY A 457 -26.44 -19.82 -11.86
CA GLY A 457 -27.85 -20.18 -11.97
C GLY A 457 -28.17 -21.60 -11.43
N ALA A 458 -29.47 -21.94 -11.40
CA ALA A 458 -29.90 -23.23 -10.87
C ALA A 458 -29.30 -24.43 -11.62
N THR A 459 -29.29 -24.39 -12.95
CA THR A 459 -28.79 -25.46 -13.81
C THR A 459 -27.27 -25.64 -13.73
N GLU A 460 -26.54 -24.54 -13.65
CA GLU A 460 -25.08 -24.58 -13.46
C GLU A 460 -24.70 -25.15 -12.08
N ILE A 461 -25.48 -24.84 -11.02
CA ILE A 461 -25.30 -25.41 -9.70
C ILE A 461 -25.57 -26.91 -9.73
N MET A 462 -26.67 -27.34 -10.36
CA MET A 462 -27.05 -28.77 -10.49
C MET A 462 -26.00 -29.58 -11.24
N GLU A 463 -25.39 -29.01 -12.29
CA GLU A 463 -24.27 -29.65 -12.99
C GLU A 463 -23.07 -29.91 -12.07
N ILE A 464 -22.73 -28.94 -11.20
CA ILE A 464 -21.60 -29.08 -10.26
C ILE A 464 -21.87 -30.13 -9.19
N ILE A 465 -23.08 -30.16 -8.60
CA ILE A 465 -23.43 -31.09 -7.52
C ILE A 465 -23.87 -32.46 -8.02
N GLY A 466 -24.26 -32.57 -9.29
CA GLY A 466 -24.70 -33.80 -9.94
C GLY A 466 -26.15 -34.21 -9.64
N LYS A 467 -26.63 -35.21 -10.35
CA LYS A 467 -28.02 -35.69 -10.32
C LYS A 467 -28.47 -36.09 -8.91
N ASP A 468 -27.75 -36.99 -8.26
CA ASP A 468 -28.19 -37.57 -6.98
C ASP A 468 -28.30 -36.51 -5.88
N GLU A 469 -27.32 -35.62 -5.77
CA GLU A 469 -27.38 -34.53 -4.78
C GLU A 469 -28.43 -33.50 -5.12
N THR A 470 -28.65 -33.18 -6.40
CA THR A 470 -29.75 -32.33 -6.85
C THR A 470 -31.11 -32.84 -6.40
N ILE A 471 -31.43 -34.12 -6.70
CA ILE A 471 -32.69 -34.75 -6.34
C ILE A 471 -32.87 -34.79 -4.82
N LYS A 472 -31.83 -35.14 -4.08
CA LYS A 472 -31.84 -35.16 -2.62
C LYS A 472 -32.16 -33.75 -2.05
N ARG A 473 -31.54 -32.69 -2.55
CA ARG A 473 -31.80 -31.32 -2.10
C ARG A 473 -33.19 -30.83 -2.44
N VAL A 474 -33.67 -31.13 -3.63
CA VAL A 474 -35.06 -30.79 -4.03
C VAL A 474 -36.08 -31.52 -3.16
N LYS A 475 -35.89 -32.80 -2.86
CA LYS A 475 -36.77 -33.54 -1.94
C LYS A 475 -36.76 -32.96 -0.52
N ALA A 476 -35.58 -32.61 0.00
CA ALA A 476 -35.47 -31.97 1.31
C ALA A 476 -36.17 -30.60 1.34
N ALA A 477 -36.10 -29.85 0.27
CA ALA A 477 -36.82 -28.57 0.12
C ALA A 477 -38.32 -28.74 0.11
N ILE A 478 -38.85 -29.77 -0.58
CA ILE A 478 -40.26 -30.13 -0.59
C ILE A 478 -40.73 -30.52 0.83
N GLU A 479 -39.97 -31.30 1.55
CA GLU A 479 -40.27 -31.66 2.94
C GLU A 479 -40.32 -30.44 3.85
N LYS A 480 -39.33 -29.53 3.70
CA LYS A 480 -39.27 -28.26 4.45
C LYS A 480 -40.52 -27.39 4.24
N LEU A 481 -40.93 -27.22 2.99
CA LEU A 481 -42.09 -26.40 2.62
C LEU A 481 -43.45 -27.06 2.90
N SER A 482 -43.47 -28.36 3.20
CA SER A 482 -44.67 -29.14 3.53
C SER A 482 -45.00 -29.11 5.02
N LYS A 483 -44.11 -28.63 5.86
CA LYS A 483 -44.27 -28.45 7.31
C LYS A 483 -44.91 -27.13 7.64
#